data_2f78a4f951437daea4f3191b267dbc49
#
_entry.id   2f78a4f951437daea4f3191b267dbc49
#
_cell.length_a   1.000
_cell.length_b   1.000
_cell.length_c   1.000
_cell.angle_alpha   90.00
_cell.angle_beta   90.00
_cell.angle_gamma   90.00
#
_symmetry.space_group_name_H-M   'P 1'
#
loop_
_entity.id
_entity.type
_entity.pdbx_description
1 polymer ?
#
loop_
_entity_poly.entity_id
_entity_poly.type
_entity_poly.pdbx_seq_one_letter_code
_entity_poly.pdbx_strand_id
1 'polypeptide(L)'
;MKNVLHRRLLSLALTLVMVLGLAVPGFAAENGEVTVTILQTSDLHGMINPFDYASNKENKTSLAHAATIIAQERAADPDLLLIDTGDAIQANYIQEFRNEEVHPMVAAFNALDYDAWILGNHEFNFEFANLERAMAAFEGDVLAANFYKDGKRWAAPYQIYEVKGVKVAIFGIDAPHIPQWRSPTPPTTTT
;
A
#
# COMPACT_ATOMS: atom_id res chain seq x y z
N MET A 1 -20.21 -36.66 -47.17
CA MET A 1 -19.21 -35.57 -47.39
C MET A 1 -19.36 -34.41 -46.41
N LYS A 2 -20.53 -33.95 -46.03
CA LYS A 2 -20.71 -32.82 -45.10
C LYS A 2 -20.10 -33.05 -43.69
N ASN A 3 -20.24 -34.25 -43.13
CA ASN A 3 -19.72 -34.54 -41.76
C ASN A 3 -18.17 -34.59 -41.65
N VAL A 4 -17.49 -34.89 -42.75
CA VAL A 4 -16.01 -34.91 -42.78
C VAL A 4 -15.46 -33.49 -42.82
N LEU A 5 -16.12 -32.59 -43.55
CA LEU A 5 -15.74 -31.18 -43.63
C LEU A 5 -15.94 -30.48 -42.28
N HIS A 6 -17.05 -30.73 -41.59
CA HIS A 6 -17.33 -30.18 -40.25
C HIS A 6 -16.28 -30.65 -39.21
N ARG A 7 -15.90 -31.93 -39.21
CA ARG A 7 -14.86 -32.44 -38.31
C ARG A 7 -13.49 -31.83 -38.58
N ARG A 8 -13.15 -31.60 -39.85
CA ARG A 8 -11.88 -30.96 -40.22
C ARG A 8 -11.85 -29.49 -39.85
N LEU A 9 -12.94 -28.74 -40.00
CA LEU A 9 -13.06 -27.36 -39.56
C LEU A 9 -13.01 -27.24 -38.04
N LEU A 10 -13.64 -28.16 -37.32
CA LEU A 10 -13.65 -28.16 -35.85
C LEU A 10 -12.24 -28.49 -35.30
N SER A 11 -11.53 -29.43 -35.90
CA SER A 11 -10.14 -29.76 -35.51
C SER A 11 -9.18 -28.60 -35.81
N LEU A 12 -9.33 -27.89 -36.94
CA LEU A 12 -8.52 -26.73 -37.27
C LEU A 12 -8.79 -25.58 -36.31
N ALA A 13 -10.05 -25.33 -35.94
CA ALA A 13 -10.43 -24.29 -34.95
C ALA A 13 -9.84 -24.63 -33.57
N LEU A 14 -9.92 -25.89 -33.14
CA LEU A 14 -9.33 -26.33 -31.85
C LEU A 14 -7.81 -26.19 -31.82
N THR A 15 -7.14 -26.53 -32.93
CA THR A 15 -5.67 -26.39 -33.06
C THR A 15 -5.28 -24.90 -33.04
N LEU A 16 -6.05 -24.05 -33.71
CA LEU A 16 -5.82 -22.58 -33.72
C LEU A 16 -5.99 -21.97 -32.34
N VAL A 17 -7.01 -22.40 -31.57
CA VAL A 17 -7.22 -21.95 -30.19
C VAL A 17 -6.11 -22.43 -29.26
N MET A 18 -5.60 -23.68 -29.43
CA MET A 18 -4.45 -24.17 -28.68
C MET A 18 -3.16 -23.40 -29.00
N VAL A 19 -2.92 -23.07 -30.27
CA VAL A 19 -1.72 -22.32 -30.67
C VAL A 19 -1.77 -20.88 -30.20
N LEU A 20 -2.96 -20.24 -30.24
CA LEU A 20 -3.18 -18.90 -29.71
C LEU A 20 -3.11 -18.86 -28.17
N GLY A 21 -3.52 -19.94 -27.48
CA GLY A 21 -3.43 -20.04 -26.02
C GLY A 21 -2.01 -20.27 -25.50
N LEU A 22 -1.05 -20.67 -26.35
CA LEU A 22 0.36 -20.83 -25.99
C LEU A 22 1.20 -19.57 -26.26
N ALA A 23 0.64 -18.57 -26.93
CA ALA A 23 1.27 -17.27 -27.13
C ALA A 23 0.88 -16.27 -26.03
N VAL A 24 0.96 -16.67 -24.76
CA VAL A 24 1.16 -15.70 -23.70
C VAL A 24 2.61 -15.25 -23.85
N PRO A 25 2.91 -13.97 -24.15
CA PRO A 25 4.27 -13.51 -24.02
C PRO A 25 4.63 -13.67 -22.53
N GLY A 26 5.26 -14.80 -22.19
CA GLY A 26 6.02 -14.86 -20.97
C GLY A 26 7.07 -13.76 -21.13
N PHE A 27 7.03 -12.75 -20.27
CA PHE A 27 8.20 -11.91 -20.05
C PHE A 27 9.29 -12.82 -19.49
N ALA A 28 9.96 -13.55 -20.38
CA ALA A 28 11.19 -14.22 -20.04
C ALA A 28 12.19 -13.09 -19.78
N ALA A 29 12.56 -12.91 -18.52
CA ALA A 29 13.64 -12.02 -18.15
C ALA A 29 14.85 -12.38 -19.01
N GLU A 30 15.29 -11.46 -19.84
CA GLU A 30 16.57 -11.55 -20.53
C GLU A 30 17.62 -11.66 -19.42
N ASN A 31 18.26 -12.82 -19.28
CA ASN A 31 19.24 -13.21 -18.25
C ASN A 31 18.71 -13.69 -16.88
N GLY A 32 17.40 -13.99 -16.71
CA GLY A 32 16.87 -14.50 -15.45
C GLY A 32 16.74 -13.46 -14.33
N GLU A 33 16.90 -12.18 -14.65
CA GLU A 33 16.71 -11.07 -13.72
C GLU A 33 15.27 -10.54 -13.80
N VAL A 34 14.67 -10.27 -12.64
CA VAL A 34 13.36 -9.62 -12.52
C VAL A 34 13.53 -8.33 -11.74
N THR A 35 13.14 -7.20 -12.32
CA THR A 35 13.12 -5.92 -11.63
C THR A 35 11.78 -5.73 -10.95
N VAL A 36 11.81 -5.55 -9.63
CA VAL A 36 10.67 -5.17 -8.79
C VAL A 36 10.82 -3.69 -8.44
N THR A 37 9.82 -2.89 -8.79
CA THR A 37 9.76 -1.47 -8.45
C THR A 37 8.96 -1.29 -7.17
N ILE A 38 9.52 -0.59 -6.19
CA ILE A 38 8.83 -0.20 -4.96
C ILE A 38 8.93 1.31 -4.82
N LEU A 39 7.79 1.98 -4.77
CA LEU A 39 7.69 3.39 -4.41
C LEU A 39 7.33 3.51 -2.93
N GLN A 40 7.95 4.46 -2.27
CA GLN A 40 7.75 4.69 -0.84
C GLN A 40 7.49 6.16 -0.55
N THR A 41 6.49 6.42 0.31
CA THR A 41 6.32 7.68 1.01
C THR A 41 6.55 7.50 2.50
N SER A 42 6.88 8.58 3.20
CA SER A 42 7.11 8.63 4.65
C SER A 42 6.87 10.05 5.16
N ASP A 43 6.50 10.16 6.43
CA ASP A 43 6.44 11.44 7.14
C ASP A 43 5.59 12.51 6.42
N LEU A 44 4.46 12.09 5.88
CA LEU A 44 3.56 12.99 5.16
C LEU A 44 2.89 14.02 6.08
N HIS A 45 2.70 13.69 7.36
CA HIS A 45 2.19 14.61 8.39
C HIS A 45 0.99 15.43 7.93
N GLY A 46 0.03 14.78 7.30
CA GLY A 46 -1.19 15.43 6.81
C GLY A 46 -1.03 16.31 5.58
N MET A 47 0.12 16.29 4.92
CA MET A 47 0.41 17.11 3.74
C MET A 47 -0.18 16.50 2.47
N ILE A 48 -1.50 16.48 2.35
CA ILE A 48 -2.19 16.07 1.11
C ILE A 48 -2.00 17.13 0.04
N ASN A 49 -2.37 18.38 0.37
CA ASN A 49 -2.27 19.52 -0.54
C ASN A 49 -0.94 20.25 -0.36
N PRO A 50 -0.47 21.00 -1.38
CA PRO A 50 0.77 21.77 -1.32
C PRO A 50 0.63 23.04 -0.47
N PHE A 51 0.00 22.93 0.70
CA PHE A 51 -0.22 24.05 1.60
C PHE A 51 -0.16 23.59 3.07
N ASP A 52 0.74 24.21 3.82
CA ASP A 52 0.85 24.01 5.25
C ASP A 52 -0.05 25.02 5.97
N TYR A 53 -1.15 24.54 6.49
CA TYR A 53 -2.14 25.38 7.20
C TYR A 53 -1.64 25.86 8.56
N ALA A 54 -0.71 25.17 9.20
CA ALA A 54 -0.14 25.57 10.47
C ALA A 54 0.77 26.79 10.33
N SER A 55 1.59 26.84 9.29
CA SER A 55 2.48 27.97 8.99
C SER A 55 1.85 29.01 8.04
N ASN A 56 0.67 28.71 7.47
CA ASN A 56 -0.02 29.52 6.46
C ASN A 56 0.86 29.81 5.24
N LYS A 57 1.52 28.78 4.70
CA LYS A 57 2.46 28.89 3.57
C LYS A 57 2.26 27.77 2.57
N GLU A 58 2.60 28.06 1.31
CA GLU A 58 2.77 27.01 0.33
C GLU A 58 3.90 26.07 0.73
N ASN A 59 3.68 24.78 0.53
CA ASN A 59 4.67 23.74 0.70
C ASN A 59 4.93 23.07 -0.65
N LYS A 60 6.19 22.88 -0.98
CA LYS A 60 6.61 22.21 -2.22
C LYS A 60 6.57 20.68 -2.12
N THR A 61 6.34 20.15 -0.93
CA THR A 61 6.24 18.71 -0.67
C THR A 61 4.81 18.39 -0.24
N SER A 62 4.14 17.50 -0.94
CA SER A 62 2.80 17.02 -0.58
C SER A 62 2.48 15.74 -1.33
N LEU A 63 1.49 15.01 -0.85
CA LEU A 63 1.02 13.81 -1.52
C LEU A 63 0.47 14.13 -2.94
N ALA A 64 -0.12 15.31 -3.12
CA ALA A 64 -0.57 15.74 -4.45
C ALA A 64 0.59 15.89 -5.46
N HIS A 65 1.78 16.31 -5.02
CA HIS A 65 2.96 16.29 -5.89
C HIS A 65 3.45 14.86 -6.15
N ALA A 66 3.49 14.02 -5.10
CA ALA A 66 3.88 12.63 -5.23
C ALA A 66 2.94 11.86 -6.16
N ALA A 67 1.64 12.15 -6.15
CA ALA A 67 0.64 11.52 -7.00
C ALA A 67 0.97 11.60 -8.50
N THR A 68 1.57 12.71 -8.95
CA THR A 68 2.02 12.85 -10.34
C THR A 68 3.15 11.87 -10.66
N ILE A 69 4.11 11.73 -9.75
CA ILE A 69 5.23 10.80 -9.91
C ILE A 69 4.72 9.35 -9.84
N ILE A 70 3.86 9.05 -8.88
CA ILE A 70 3.23 7.73 -8.73
C ILE A 70 2.51 7.33 -10.02
N ALA A 71 1.73 8.24 -10.61
CA ALA A 71 1.03 7.97 -11.85
C ALA A 71 1.98 7.71 -13.03
N GLN A 72 3.09 8.44 -13.12
CA GLN A 72 4.10 8.24 -14.15
C GLN A 72 4.81 6.89 -14.00
N GLU A 73 5.23 6.56 -12.79
CA GLU A 73 5.92 5.29 -12.51
C GLU A 73 4.97 4.09 -12.71
N ARG A 74 3.71 4.19 -12.27
CA ARG A 74 2.71 3.15 -12.48
C ARG A 74 2.35 2.96 -13.96
N ALA A 75 2.40 4.02 -14.76
CA ALA A 75 2.24 3.90 -16.21
C ALA A 75 3.42 3.17 -16.87
N ALA A 76 4.62 3.30 -16.32
CA ALA A 76 5.82 2.60 -16.80
C ALA A 76 5.91 1.16 -16.25
N ASP A 77 5.49 0.94 -15.02
CA ASP A 77 5.49 -0.37 -14.34
C ASP A 77 4.16 -0.55 -13.58
N PRO A 78 3.12 -1.16 -14.22
CA PRO A 78 1.82 -1.37 -13.56
C PRO A 78 1.86 -2.31 -12.35
N ASP A 79 2.90 -3.14 -12.23
CA ASP A 79 3.08 -4.11 -11.15
C ASP A 79 3.92 -3.54 -9.98
N LEU A 80 4.22 -2.23 -9.98
CA LEU A 80 4.94 -1.61 -8.87
C LEU A 80 4.16 -1.73 -7.56
N LEU A 81 4.87 -1.83 -6.45
CA LEU A 81 4.32 -1.72 -5.11
C LEU A 81 4.46 -0.27 -4.61
N LEU A 82 3.38 0.26 -4.04
CA LEU A 82 3.35 1.58 -3.43
C LEU A 82 3.07 1.45 -1.93
N ILE A 83 4.02 1.90 -1.10
CA ILE A 83 3.93 1.76 0.34
C ILE A 83 4.11 3.11 1.06
N ASP A 84 3.50 3.24 2.23
CA ASP A 84 3.79 4.33 3.16
C ASP A 84 4.43 3.77 4.43
N THR A 85 5.44 4.46 4.96
CA THR A 85 6.19 4.00 6.14
C THR A 85 5.91 4.81 7.40
N GLY A 86 4.74 5.44 7.43
CA GLY A 86 4.15 6.00 8.63
C GLY A 86 4.35 7.50 8.79
N ASP A 87 3.87 7.99 9.91
CA ASP A 87 3.78 9.40 10.28
C ASP A 87 2.89 10.19 9.28
N ALA A 88 1.78 9.59 8.91
CA ALA A 88 0.89 10.12 7.87
C ALA A 88 -0.29 10.93 8.44
N ILE A 89 -0.96 10.41 9.49
CA ILE A 89 -2.29 10.89 9.93
C ILE A 89 -2.26 11.99 10.99
N GLN A 90 -1.10 12.50 11.35
CA GLN A 90 -0.89 13.52 12.38
C GLN A 90 -0.30 14.79 11.77
N ALA A 91 -0.53 15.92 12.42
CA ALA A 91 -0.11 17.27 12.06
C ALA A 91 -0.88 17.90 10.89
N ASN A 92 -0.45 19.09 10.47
CA ASN A 92 -1.21 19.98 9.61
C ASN A 92 -2.67 20.09 10.11
N TYR A 93 -3.62 20.45 9.32
CA TYR A 93 -5.04 20.51 9.73
C TYR A 93 -5.75 19.16 9.72
N ILE A 94 -5.07 18.11 9.22
CA ILE A 94 -5.70 16.82 8.98
C ILE A 94 -6.10 16.10 10.28
N GLN A 95 -5.42 16.37 11.36
CA GLN A 95 -5.73 15.81 12.69
C GLN A 95 -7.12 16.22 13.21
N GLU A 96 -7.70 17.31 12.71
CA GLU A 96 -9.06 17.72 13.07
C GLU A 96 -10.13 16.76 12.56
N PHE A 97 -9.78 15.97 11.52
CA PHE A 97 -10.63 14.96 10.91
C PHE A 97 -10.41 13.55 11.48
N ARG A 98 -9.67 13.41 12.57
CA ARG A 98 -9.34 12.10 13.18
C ARG A 98 -10.56 11.28 13.62
N ASN A 99 -11.72 11.92 13.80
CA ASN A 99 -12.97 11.28 14.20
C ASN A 99 -13.86 10.91 13.00
N GLU A 100 -13.50 11.28 11.79
CA GLU A 100 -14.25 10.92 10.60
C GLU A 100 -14.23 9.40 10.37
N GLU A 101 -15.23 8.87 9.69
CA GLU A 101 -15.32 7.45 9.33
C GLU A 101 -14.15 7.03 8.47
N VAL A 102 -13.77 7.87 7.49
CA VAL A 102 -12.58 7.70 6.68
C VAL A 102 -11.68 8.93 6.88
N HIS A 103 -10.53 8.72 7.49
CA HIS A 103 -9.54 9.77 7.66
C HIS A 103 -9.06 10.29 6.28
N PRO A 104 -8.97 11.62 6.04
CA PRO A 104 -8.64 12.15 4.70
C PRO A 104 -7.33 11.63 4.11
N MET A 105 -6.30 11.38 4.93
CA MET A 105 -5.05 10.76 4.45
C MET A 105 -5.30 9.34 3.96
N VAL A 106 -6.11 8.56 4.67
CA VAL A 106 -6.48 7.19 4.27
C VAL A 106 -7.29 7.22 2.97
N ALA A 107 -8.23 8.16 2.84
CA ALA A 107 -8.94 8.35 1.57
C ALA A 107 -7.99 8.67 0.41
N ALA A 108 -6.94 9.47 0.66
CA ALA A 108 -5.94 9.78 -0.34
C ALA A 108 -5.05 8.57 -0.66
N PHE A 109 -4.71 7.74 0.32
CA PHE A 109 -3.99 6.48 0.10
C PHE A 109 -4.81 5.52 -0.74
N ASN A 110 -6.08 5.32 -0.42
CA ASN A 110 -6.99 4.46 -1.20
C ASN A 110 -7.14 4.97 -2.64
N ALA A 111 -7.27 6.29 -2.83
CA ALA A 111 -7.39 6.91 -4.15
C ALA A 111 -6.10 6.77 -5.02
N LEU A 112 -4.97 6.52 -4.40
CA LEU A 112 -3.68 6.29 -5.06
C LEU A 112 -3.29 4.80 -5.09
N ASP A 113 -4.17 3.91 -4.66
CA ASP A 113 -3.96 2.46 -4.62
C ASP A 113 -2.66 2.08 -3.88
N TYR A 114 -2.51 2.55 -2.63
CA TYR A 114 -1.41 2.11 -1.78
C TYR A 114 -1.59 0.65 -1.39
N ASP A 115 -0.53 -0.15 -1.57
CA ASP A 115 -0.54 -1.58 -1.25
C ASP A 115 -0.36 -1.84 0.25
N ALA A 116 0.51 -1.07 0.91
CA ALA A 116 0.76 -1.21 2.33
C ALA A 116 0.95 0.13 3.05
N TRP A 117 0.50 0.16 4.30
CA TRP A 117 0.77 1.22 5.26
C TRP A 117 1.45 0.63 6.48
N ILE A 118 2.72 0.98 6.68
CA ILE A 118 3.50 0.64 7.86
C ILE A 118 3.28 1.76 8.88
N LEU A 119 2.89 1.42 10.09
CA LEU A 119 2.60 2.43 11.11
C LEU A 119 3.91 3.09 11.58
N GLY A 120 3.88 4.41 11.73
CA GLY A 120 4.95 5.18 12.35
C GLY A 120 4.61 5.54 13.81
N ASN A 121 5.46 6.33 14.45
CA ASN A 121 5.22 6.71 15.84
C ASN A 121 4.10 7.76 15.99
N HIS A 122 3.86 8.58 14.99
CA HIS A 122 2.82 9.61 15.03
C HIS A 122 1.42 9.09 14.76
N GLU A 123 1.25 7.89 14.25
CA GLU A 123 -0.05 7.19 14.19
C GLU A 123 -0.64 7.00 15.59
N PHE A 124 0.21 6.94 16.60
CA PHE A 124 -0.21 6.75 18.00
C PHE A 124 -0.43 8.07 18.77
N ASN A 125 -0.48 9.23 18.13
CA ASN A 125 -0.63 10.52 18.79
C ASN A 125 -1.99 10.76 19.43
N PHE A 126 -3.00 10.05 18.96
CA PHE A 126 -4.38 10.17 19.42
C PHE A 126 -4.86 8.87 20.08
N GLU A 127 -6.15 8.78 20.37
CA GLU A 127 -6.75 7.60 20.95
C GLU A 127 -6.69 6.41 19.97
N PHE A 128 -6.50 5.22 20.51
CA PHE A 128 -6.46 3.99 19.71
C PHE A 128 -7.68 3.82 18.80
N ALA A 129 -8.87 4.22 19.27
CA ALA A 129 -10.09 4.14 18.48
C ALA A 129 -10.01 4.94 17.17
N ASN A 130 -9.23 6.01 17.13
CA ASN A 130 -9.03 6.80 15.92
C ASN A 130 -8.12 6.06 14.94
N LEU A 131 -7.02 5.50 15.43
CA LEU A 131 -6.12 4.70 14.60
C LEU A 131 -6.81 3.41 14.11
N GLU A 132 -7.53 2.69 14.98
CA GLU A 132 -8.29 1.49 14.59
C GLU A 132 -9.30 1.78 13.47
N ARG A 133 -9.97 2.94 13.52
CA ARG A 133 -10.89 3.38 12.49
C ARG A 133 -10.16 3.71 11.17
N ALA A 134 -9.05 4.42 11.25
CA ALA A 134 -8.22 4.73 10.09
C ALA A 134 -7.68 3.45 9.44
N MET A 135 -7.17 2.51 10.23
CA MET A 135 -6.71 1.20 9.75
C MET A 135 -7.83 0.40 9.08
N ALA A 136 -9.03 0.41 9.66
CA ALA A 136 -10.18 -0.33 9.12
C ALA A 136 -10.70 0.26 7.81
N ALA A 137 -10.48 1.55 7.57
CA ALA A 137 -10.86 2.25 6.34
C ALA A 137 -9.82 2.16 5.22
N PHE A 138 -8.60 1.72 5.53
CA PHE A 138 -7.55 1.54 4.53
C PHE A 138 -7.80 0.27 3.72
N GLU A 139 -7.72 0.37 2.40
CA GLU A 139 -8.03 -0.73 1.48
C GLU A 139 -6.84 -1.66 1.23
N GLY A 140 -5.61 -1.24 1.56
CA GLY A 140 -4.40 -2.07 1.50
C GLY A 140 -4.08 -2.78 2.81
N ASP A 141 -2.85 -3.24 2.96
CA ASP A 141 -2.37 -3.98 4.14
C ASP A 141 -1.76 -3.04 5.19
N VAL A 142 -2.27 -3.06 6.43
CA VAL A 142 -1.63 -2.36 7.56
C VAL A 142 -0.64 -3.29 8.25
N LEU A 143 0.62 -2.87 8.35
CA LEU A 143 1.72 -3.71 8.82
C LEU A 143 2.40 -3.13 10.08
N ALA A 144 2.46 -3.95 11.15
CA ALA A 144 3.17 -3.64 12.39
C ALA A 144 3.61 -4.92 13.10
N ALA A 145 4.83 -5.39 12.84
CA ALA A 145 5.29 -6.71 13.28
C ALA A 145 5.53 -6.81 14.78
N ASN A 146 5.94 -5.71 15.41
CA ASN A 146 6.29 -5.66 16.83
C ASN A 146 5.25 -4.94 17.71
N PHE A 147 4.04 -4.72 17.20
CA PHE A 147 2.99 -4.05 17.96
C PHE A 147 1.96 -5.03 18.50
N TYR A 148 1.73 -4.96 19.83
CA TYR A 148 0.81 -5.81 20.55
C TYR A 148 -0.14 -4.99 21.41
N LYS A 149 -1.42 -5.37 21.42
CA LYS A 149 -2.46 -4.83 22.28
C LYS A 149 -3.07 -5.99 23.08
N ASP A 150 -3.09 -5.87 24.39
CA ASP A 150 -3.61 -6.91 25.29
C ASP A 150 -2.99 -8.30 25.06
N GLY A 151 -1.68 -8.35 24.79
CA GLY A 151 -0.92 -9.58 24.54
C GLY A 151 -1.19 -10.24 23.19
N LYS A 152 -1.96 -9.61 22.32
CA LYS A 152 -2.22 -10.08 20.96
C LYS A 152 -1.61 -9.14 19.93
N ARG A 153 -1.13 -9.71 18.82
CA ARG A 153 -0.67 -8.91 17.70
C ARG A 153 -1.83 -8.06 17.17
N TRP A 154 -1.60 -6.77 17.01
CA TRP A 154 -2.65 -5.81 16.70
C TRP A 154 -2.82 -5.56 15.20
N ALA A 155 -1.74 -5.64 14.43
CA ALA A 155 -1.74 -5.57 12.97
C ALA A 155 -1.02 -6.77 12.37
N ALA A 156 -1.11 -6.95 11.06
CA ALA A 156 -0.37 -7.97 10.35
C ALA A 156 1.15 -7.73 10.48
N PRO A 157 1.96 -8.76 10.73
CA PRO A 157 3.41 -8.59 10.86
C PRO A 157 4.09 -8.31 9.53
N TYR A 158 3.58 -8.90 8.48
CA TYR A 158 4.08 -8.79 7.10
C TYR A 158 2.99 -9.18 6.12
N GLN A 159 3.18 -8.81 4.87
CA GLN A 159 2.42 -9.30 3.72
C GLN A 159 3.37 -9.77 2.63
N ILE A 160 2.95 -10.77 1.87
CA ILE A 160 3.70 -11.29 0.72
C ILE A 160 2.93 -10.92 -0.54
N TYR A 161 3.55 -10.12 -1.38
CA TYR A 161 3.05 -9.72 -2.70
C TYR A 161 3.71 -10.57 -3.77
N GLU A 162 2.95 -10.92 -4.80
CA GLU A 162 3.51 -11.58 -5.99
C GLU A 162 3.63 -10.56 -7.11
N VAL A 163 4.87 -10.17 -7.43
CA VAL A 163 5.19 -9.16 -8.43
C VAL A 163 5.99 -9.81 -9.53
N LYS A 164 5.45 -9.83 -10.75
CA LYS A 164 6.13 -10.44 -11.93
C LYS A 164 6.64 -11.87 -11.67
N GLY A 165 5.86 -12.66 -10.91
CA GLY A 165 6.21 -14.03 -10.54
C GLY A 165 7.24 -14.16 -9.40
N VAL A 166 7.66 -13.06 -8.79
CA VAL A 166 8.54 -13.03 -7.62
C VAL A 166 7.73 -12.74 -6.37
N LYS A 167 7.99 -13.45 -5.27
CA LYS A 167 7.39 -13.19 -3.96
C LYS A 167 8.20 -12.13 -3.23
N VAL A 168 7.56 -11.01 -2.93
CA VAL A 168 8.12 -9.88 -2.20
C VAL A 168 7.46 -9.82 -0.83
N ALA A 169 8.22 -10.03 0.24
CA ALA A 169 7.71 -9.89 1.61
C ALA A 169 8.00 -8.50 2.13
N ILE A 170 6.96 -7.78 2.54
CA ILE A 170 7.04 -6.49 3.21
C ILE A 170 6.61 -6.67 4.65
N PHE A 171 7.39 -6.18 5.60
CA PHE A 171 7.06 -6.19 7.03
C PHE A 171 7.27 -4.80 7.64
N GLY A 172 6.40 -4.41 8.57
CA GLY A 172 6.50 -3.16 9.30
C GLY A 172 7.15 -3.36 10.66
N ILE A 173 8.04 -2.45 11.06
CA ILE A 173 8.58 -2.39 12.43
C ILE A 173 8.43 -0.97 12.95
N ASP A 174 7.70 -0.85 14.06
CA ASP A 174 7.49 0.39 14.76
C ASP A 174 8.64 0.67 15.76
N ALA A 175 8.83 1.95 16.06
CA ALA A 175 9.83 2.35 17.07
C ALA A 175 9.47 1.78 18.45
N PRO A 176 10.40 1.11 19.14
CA PRO A 176 10.14 0.46 20.43
C PRO A 176 9.83 1.44 21.56
N HIS A 177 10.05 2.75 21.35
CA HIS A 177 9.83 3.81 22.35
C HIS A 177 8.42 4.39 22.33
N ILE A 178 7.58 4.01 21.39
CA ILE A 178 6.20 4.52 21.26
C ILE A 178 5.45 4.49 22.61
N PRO A 179 5.52 3.42 23.44
CA PRO A 179 4.82 3.41 24.73
C PRO A 179 5.35 4.46 25.72
N GLN A 180 6.60 4.88 25.59
CA GLN A 180 7.22 5.84 26.50
C GLN A 180 6.81 7.29 26.18
N TRP A 181 6.39 7.55 24.96
CA TRP A 181 5.98 8.88 24.50
C TRP A 181 4.49 9.15 24.68
N ARG A 182 3.77 8.19 25.25
CA ARG A 182 2.32 8.21 25.31
C ARG A 182 1.78 8.27 26.74
N SER A 183 0.57 8.82 26.83
CA SER A 183 -0.28 9.00 27.99
C SER A 183 -0.53 7.71 28.81
N PRO A 184 -1.03 7.79 30.06
CA PRO A 184 -0.83 6.84 31.16
C PRO A 184 -1.36 5.41 31.01
N THR A 185 -1.81 5.01 29.84
CA THR A 185 -2.15 3.60 29.55
C THR A 185 -1.58 3.18 28.18
N PRO A 186 -0.26 3.00 28.08
CA PRO A 186 0.32 2.51 26.83
C PRO A 186 0.06 1.02 26.67
N PRO A 187 -0.14 0.54 25.43
CA PRO A 187 -0.03 -0.87 25.13
C PRO A 187 1.41 -1.32 25.41
N THR A 188 1.57 -2.53 25.90
CA THR A 188 2.88 -3.14 26.12
C THR A 188 3.50 -3.52 24.78
N THR A 189 4.59 -2.86 24.41
CA THR A 189 5.49 -3.39 23.39
C THR A 189 6.37 -4.46 24.05
N THR A 190 6.39 -5.65 23.53
CA THR A 190 7.40 -6.65 23.86
C THR A 190 8.53 -6.53 22.85
N THR A 191 9.72 -6.25 23.34
CA THR A 191 10.98 -6.36 22.59
C THR A 191 11.26 -7.82 22.24
#